data_8ec5a8c9e5e06ba8387b4339f40c97b2
#
_entry.id   8ec5a8c9e5e06ba8387b4339f40c97b2
#
_cell.length_a   1.000
_cell.length_b   1.000
_cell.length_c   1.000
_cell.angle_alpha   90.00
_cell.angle_beta   90.00
_cell.angle_gamma   90.00
#
_symmetry.space_group_name_H-M   'P 1'
#
loop_
_entity.id
_entity.type
_entity.pdbx_description
1 polymer ?
#
loop_
_entity_poly.entity_id
_entity_poly.type
_entity_poly.pdbx_seq_one_letter_code
_entity_poly.pdbx_strand_id
1 'polypeptide(L)'
;KKNSEKFSVMKRLDIKVKIIEKLDSYGKEFLTRQTFEGEYANFEELSDSNGFAMLNIDKIEAMISYIAEKVDNLFKVKLMKMLWYSDAVSYIKNGCAMTGMVYRHEPMGALPVGHYSLMNLENLNVQEEMSYNYDTMLHVYPTANMDYSVLTSEEKIILDKVIDMFRNYKAKDIIEYMHNERAYTETKPEEIIPFSLAKKIRSF
;
A
#
# COMPACT_ATOMS: atom_id res chain seq x y z
N LYS A 1 -4.33 17.48 52.22
CA LYS A 1 -4.56 16.03 52.00
C LYS A 1 -5.59 15.76 50.88
N LYS A 2 -6.83 16.33 50.95
CA LYS A 2 -7.90 16.09 49.93
C LYS A 2 -7.49 16.42 48.47
N ASN A 3 -6.70 17.50 48.23
CA ASN A 3 -6.25 17.86 46.89
C ASN A 3 -5.17 16.93 46.32
N SER A 4 -4.30 16.41 47.18
CA SER A 4 -3.24 15.46 46.80
C SER A 4 -3.82 14.08 46.40
N GLU A 5 -4.86 13.61 47.09
CA GLU A 5 -5.56 12.38 46.75
C GLU A 5 -6.34 12.48 45.44
N LYS A 6 -7.02 13.62 45.19
CA LYS A 6 -7.74 13.88 43.98
C LYS A 6 -6.81 13.93 42.75
N PHE A 7 -5.65 14.55 42.91
CA PHE A 7 -4.61 14.62 41.87
C PHE A 7 -4.02 13.24 41.56
N SER A 8 -3.79 12.42 42.59
CA SER A 8 -3.32 11.04 42.44
C SER A 8 -4.33 10.13 41.70
N VAL A 9 -5.63 10.30 41.97
CA VAL A 9 -6.71 9.55 41.31
C VAL A 9 -6.81 9.94 39.84
N MET A 10 -6.78 11.22 39.50
CA MET A 10 -6.82 11.71 38.13
C MET A 10 -5.61 11.18 37.31
N LYS A 11 -4.40 11.21 37.88
CA LYS A 11 -3.19 10.69 37.23
C LYS A 11 -3.28 9.17 36.94
N ARG A 12 -3.90 8.40 37.85
CA ARG A 12 -4.14 6.95 37.66
C ARG A 12 -5.18 6.67 36.56
N LEU A 13 -6.23 7.50 36.47
CA LEU A 13 -7.23 7.42 35.41
C LEU A 13 -6.63 7.71 34.06
N ASP A 14 -5.83 8.77 33.94
CA ASP A 14 -5.10 9.12 32.70
C ASP A 14 -4.20 7.98 32.21
N ILE A 15 -3.47 7.34 33.12
CA ILE A 15 -2.62 6.19 32.78
C ILE A 15 -3.46 5.01 32.30
N LYS A 16 -4.61 4.72 32.95
CA LYS A 16 -5.51 3.64 32.52
C LYS A 16 -6.10 3.90 31.13
N VAL A 17 -6.55 5.13 30.87
CA VAL A 17 -7.08 5.53 29.56
C VAL A 17 -6.02 5.32 28.48
N LYS A 18 -4.81 5.83 28.68
CA LYS A 18 -3.70 5.64 27.72
C LYS A 18 -3.34 4.17 27.46
N ILE A 19 -3.42 3.32 28.50
CA ILE A 19 -3.19 1.87 28.34
C ILE A 19 -4.29 1.24 27.51
N ILE A 20 -5.57 1.60 27.76
CA ILE A 20 -6.73 1.08 27.01
C ILE A 20 -6.64 1.51 25.54
N GLU A 21 -6.38 2.79 25.27
CA GLU A 21 -6.19 3.31 23.90
C GLU A 21 -5.07 2.60 23.16
N LYS A 22 -3.94 2.33 23.84
CA LYS A 22 -2.83 1.60 23.27
C LYS A 22 -3.15 0.14 22.98
N LEU A 23 -3.88 -0.53 23.88
CA LEU A 23 -4.33 -1.91 23.67
C LEU A 23 -5.36 -2.01 22.53
N ASP A 24 -6.25 -1.02 22.41
CA ASP A 24 -7.24 -0.95 21.35
C ASP A 24 -6.55 -0.75 19.98
N SER A 25 -5.55 0.14 19.93
CA SER A 25 -4.73 0.36 18.72
C SER A 25 -4.01 -0.93 18.28
N TYR A 26 -3.37 -1.66 19.20
CA TYR A 26 -2.74 -2.94 18.87
C TYR A 26 -3.75 -4.00 18.40
N GLY A 27 -4.93 -4.01 19.01
CA GLY A 27 -6.01 -4.91 18.58
C GLY A 27 -6.48 -4.62 17.15
N LYS A 28 -6.65 -3.36 16.81
CA LYS A 28 -7.02 -2.92 15.45
C LYS A 28 -5.93 -3.25 14.44
N GLU A 29 -4.67 -2.93 14.73
CA GLU A 29 -3.54 -3.27 13.87
C GLU A 29 -3.50 -4.77 13.60
N PHE A 30 -3.61 -5.60 14.62
CA PHE A 30 -3.63 -7.04 14.48
C PHE A 30 -4.78 -7.51 13.57
N LEU A 31 -6.00 -7.02 13.81
CA LEU A 31 -7.18 -7.42 13.03
C LEU A 31 -7.11 -6.98 11.57
N THR A 32 -6.65 -5.76 11.30
CA THR A 32 -6.53 -5.27 9.92
C THR A 32 -5.47 -6.03 9.13
N ARG A 33 -4.33 -6.34 9.76
CA ARG A 33 -3.28 -7.18 9.17
C ARG A 33 -3.77 -8.59 8.88
N GLN A 34 -4.40 -9.25 9.86
CA GLN A 34 -4.97 -10.60 9.69
C GLN A 34 -6.01 -10.66 8.56
N THR A 35 -6.82 -9.61 8.42
CA THR A 35 -7.81 -9.51 7.33
C THR A 35 -7.11 -9.43 5.98
N PHE A 36 -6.09 -8.60 5.84
CA PHE A 36 -5.34 -8.46 4.61
C PHE A 36 -4.53 -9.72 4.27
N GLU A 37 -3.83 -10.32 5.26
CA GLU A 37 -3.10 -11.59 5.10
C GLU A 37 -4.02 -12.72 4.64
N GLY A 38 -5.25 -12.77 5.15
CA GLY A 38 -6.25 -13.77 4.76
C GLY A 38 -6.59 -13.77 3.26
N GLU A 39 -6.52 -12.60 2.61
CA GLU A 39 -6.70 -12.48 1.16
C GLU A 39 -5.58 -13.20 0.36
N TYR A 40 -4.43 -13.43 1.01
CA TYR A 40 -3.24 -14.04 0.41
C TYR A 40 -3.03 -15.51 0.80
N ALA A 41 -3.96 -16.14 1.52
CA ALA A 41 -3.86 -17.54 1.95
C ALA A 41 -3.61 -18.55 0.79
N ASN A 42 -4.03 -18.21 -0.43
CA ASN A 42 -3.81 -19.03 -1.62
C ASN A 42 -2.53 -18.65 -2.40
N PHE A 43 -1.72 -17.70 -1.91
CA PHE A 43 -0.53 -17.16 -2.58
C PHE A 43 0.73 -17.25 -1.72
N GLU A 44 0.76 -18.18 -0.76
CA GLU A 44 1.91 -18.35 0.16
C GLU A 44 3.15 -18.92 -0.53
N GLU A 45 2.97 -19.70 -1.61
CA GLU A 45 4.09 -20.24 -2.37
C GLU A 45 4.71 -19.20 -3.31
N LEU A 46 6.04 -19.15 -3.37
CA LEU A 46 6.76 -18.29 -4.30
C LEU A 46 6.46 -18.68 -5.75
N SER A 47 5.93 -17.75 -6.51
CA SER A 47 5.45 -18.01 -7.86
C SER A 47 5.53 -16.75 -8.72
N ASP A 48 5.27 -16.90 -10.00
CA ASP A 48 5.13 -15.78 -10.94
C ASP A 48 3.98 -14.81 -10.57
N SER A 49 2.98 -15.31 -9.84
CA SER A 49 1.85 -14.49 -9.38
C SER A 49 2.23 -13.45 -8.33
N ASN A 50 3.14 -13.78 -7.42
CA ASN A 50 3.62 -12.86 -6.35
C ASN A 50 5.03 -12.32 -6.61
N GLY A 51 5.53 -12.50 -7.85
CA GLY A 51 6.86 -12.04 -8.25
C GLY A 51 7.99 -12.70 -7.48
N PHE A 52 7.82 -13.97 -7.08
CA PHE A 52 8.79 -14.73 -6.28
C PHE A 52 9.22 -14.05 -4.99
N ALA A 53 8.30 -13.32 -4.35
CA ALA A 53 8.49 -12.68 -3.05
C ALA A 53 7.37 -13.08 -2.08
N MET A 54 7.69 -13.17 -0.79
CA MET A 54 6.70 -13.36 0.26
C MET A 54 5.98 -12.05 0.55
N LEU A 55 4.69 -12.11 0.90
CA LEU A 55 3.93 -10.94 1.33
C LEU A 55 4.62 -10.28 2.52
N ASN A 56 4.89 -8.99 2.42
CA ASN A 56 5.56 -8.22 3.47
C ASN A 56 4.78 -6.92 3.74
N ILE A 57 3.91 -6.95 4.75
CA ILE A 57 3.03 -5.84 5.10
C ILE A 57 3.82 -4.62 5.58
N ASP A 58 4.85 -4.81 6.39
CA ASP A 58 5.68 -3.69 6.88
C ASP A 58 6.31 -2.92 5.70
N LYS A 59 6.79 -3.67 4.71
CA LYS A 59 7.35 -3.07 3.50
C LYS A 59 6.28 -2.36 2.66
N ILE A 60 5.08 -2.94 2.54
CA ILE A 60 3.96 -2.32 1.83
C ILE A 60 3.56 -0.99 2.50
N GLU A 61 3.40 -0.97 3.82
CA GLU A 61 3.07 0.23 4.58
C GLU A 61 4.15 1.32 4.41
N ALA A 62 5.43 0.92 4.50
CA ALA A 62 6.56 1.83 4.28
C ALA A 62 6.59 2.38 2.84
N MET A 63 6.36 1.54 1.83
CA MET A 63 6.29 1.98 0.42
C MET A 63 5.16 2.97 0.20
N ILE A 64 3.97 2.70 0.74
CA ILE A 64 2.80 3.58 0.61
C ILE A 64 3.09 4.95 1.23
N SER A 65 3.61 4.97 2.45
CA SER A 65 3.97 6.22 3.14
C SER A 65 5.08 6.97 2.41
N TYR A 66 6.11 6.29 1.90
CA TYR A 66 7.20 6.88 1.12
C TYR A 66 6.73 7.55 -0.18
N ILE A 67 5.79 6.91 -0.88
CA ILE A 67 5.16 7.48 -2.07
C ILE A 67 4.32 8.70 -1.68
N ALA A 68 3.54 8.61 -0.59
CA ALA A 68 2.69 9.69 -0.12
C ALA A 68 3.47 10.94 0.33
N GLU A 69 4.70 10.79 0.83
CA GLU A 69 5.58 11.93 1.16
C GLU A 69 6.02 12.74 -0.07
N LYS A 70 6.05 12.11 -1.24
CA LYS A 70 6.67 12.67 -2.45
C LYS A 70 5.67 12.97 -3.58
N VAL A 71 4.43 12.55 -3.42
CA VAL A 71 3.36 12.69 -4.43
C VAL A 71 2.19 13.45 -3.85
N ASP A 72 2.00 14.67 -4.29
CA ASP A 72 0.84 15.48 -3.92
C ASP A 72 -0.45 14.87 -4.44
N ASN A 73 -1.52 14.97 -3.64
CA ASN A 73 -2.86 14.45 -3.98
C ASN A 73 -2.83 12.98 -4.41
N LEU A 74 -2.22 12.14 -3.58
CA LEU A 74 -2.12 10.71 -3.82
C LEU A 74 -3.42 10.01 -3.47
N PHE A 75 -4.24 9.72 -4.48
CA PHE A 75 -5.46 8.93 -4.31
C PHE A 75 -5.23 7.45 -4.61
N LYS A 76 -6.08 6.59 -4.01
CA LYS A 76 -6.01 5.12 -4.12
C LYS A 76 -5.73 4.64 -5.54
N VAL A 77 -6.45 5.13 -6.54
CA VAL A 77 -6.33 4.66 -7.93
C VAL A 77 -4.90 4.83 -8.46
N LYS A 78 -4.31 5.99 -8.23
CA LYS A 78 -2.93 6.28 -8.64
C LYS A 78 -1.92 5.45 -7.85
N LEU A 79 -2.09 5.38 -6.52
CA LEU A 79 -1.24 4.59 -5.64
C LEU A 79 -1.17 3.12 -6.07
N MET A 80 -2.32 2.48 -6.35
CA MET A 80 -2.35 1.06 -6.75
C MET A 80 -1.49 0.78 -7.99
N LYS A 81 -1.46 1.68 -8.97
CA LYS A 81 -0.61 1.56 -10.16
C LYS A 81 0.87 1.76 -9.81
N MET A 82 1.17 2.75 -8.97
CA MET A 82 2.55 2.99 -8.55
C MET A 82 3.12 1.80 -7.76
N LEU A 83 2.30 1.12 -6.95
CA LEU A 83 2.71 -0.11 -6.28
C LEU A 83 3.03 -1.22 -7.29
N TRP A 84 2.13 -1.44 -8.27
CA TRP A 84 2.40 -2.43 -9.32
C TRP A 84 3.69 -2.14 -10.09
N TYR A 85 3.91 -0.88 -10.51
CA TYR A 85 5.14 -0.51 -11.21
C TYR A 85 6.39 -0.68 -10.36
N SER A 86 6.32 -0.41 -9.06
CA SER A 86 7.45 -0.59 -8.14
C SER A 86 7.85 -2.06 -8.03
N ASP A 87 6.86 -2.95 -7.84
CA ASP A 87 7.08 -4.39 -7.82
C ASP A 87 7.57 -4.92 -9.16
N ALA A 88 7.00 -4.45 -10.27
CA ALA A 88 7.38 -4.83 -11.62
C ALA A 88 8.83 -4.42 -11.96
N VAL A 89 9.24 -3.21 -11.61
CA VAL A 89 10.62 -2.73 -11.81
C VAL A 89 11.60 -3.52 -10.96
N SER A 90 11.25 -3.82 -9.70
CA SER A 90 12.06 -4.69 -8.84
C SER A 90 12.20 -6.07 -9.44
N TYR A 91 11.11 -6.67 -9.89
CA TYR A 91 11.13 -7.98 -10.54
C TYR A 91 12.04 -8.02 -11.79
N ILE A 92 12.01 -6.98 -12.61
CA ILE A 92 12.87 -6.88 -13.80
C ILE A 92 14.34 -6.80 -13.42
N LYS A 93 14.67 -6.03 -12.39
CA LYS A 93 16.06 -5.79 -11.97
C LYS A 93 16.64 -6.90 -11.12
N ASN A 94 15.85 -7.40 -10.18
CA ASN A 94 16.31 -8.24 -9.08
C ASN A 94 15.81 -9.70 -9.20
N GLY A 95 14.90 -9.97 -10.16
CA GLY A 95 14.27 -11.29 -10.30
C GLY A 95 13.14 -11.55 -9.30
N CYS A 96 12.82 -10.59 -8.41
CA CYS A 96 11.72 -10.70 -7.47
C CYS A 96 11.04 -9.33 -7.23
N ALA A 97 9.75 -9.38 -6.89
CA ALA A 97 9.00 -8.21 -6.46
C ALA A 97 9.47 -7.71 -5.09
N MET A 98 9.11 -6.48 -4.73
CA MET A 98 9.47 -5.91 -3.42
C MET A 98 8.55 -6.42 -2.30
N THR A 99 7.26 -6.59 -2.60
CA THR A 99 6.21 -6.73 -1.59
C THR A 99 5.60 -8.12 -1.48
N GLY A 100 5.69 -8.93 -2.55
CA GLY A 100 4.96 -10.19 -2.66
C GLY A 100 3.44 -10.02 -2.90
N MET A 101 2.98 -8.80 -3.21
CA MET A 101 1.59 -8.58 -3.60
C MET A 101 1.28 -9.26 -4.93
N VAL A 102 0.05 -9.77 -5.02
CA VAL A 102 -0.53 -10.36 -6.23
C VAL A 102 -1.47 -9.34 -6.86
N TYR A 103 -1.38 -9.15 -8.15
CA TYR A 103 -2.17 -8.15 -8.86
C TYR A 103 -3.17 -8.80 -9.80
N ARG A 104 -4.36 -8.22 -9.87
CA ARG A 104 -5.47 -8.68 -10.72
C ARG A 104 -5.78 -7.66 -11.81
N HIS A 105 -6.20 -8.16 -12.96
CA HIS A 105 -6.70 -7.34 -14.05
C HIS A 105 -8.09 -6.81 -13.72
N GLU A 106 -8.17 -5.56 -13.31
CA GLU A 106 -9.41 -4.87 -12.97
C GLU A 106 -9.71 -3.76 -14.00
N PRO A 107 -10.97 -3.29 -14.12
CA PRO A 107 -11.35 -2.28 -15.14
C PRO A 107 -10.50 -1.00 -15.10
N MET A 108 -9.98 -0.63 -13.95
CA MET A 108 -9.09 0.53 -13.81
C MET A 108 -7.60 0.16 -13.85
N GLY A 109 -7.23 -1.00 -14.38
CA GLY A 109 -5.85 -1.48 -14.49
C GLY A 109 -5.46 -2.46 -13.37
N ALA A 110 -4.17 -2.77 -13.24
CA ALA A 110 -3.69 -3.67 -12.19
C ALA A 110 -4.05 -3.16 -10.78
N LEU A 111 -4.70 -4.01 -9.99
CA LEU A 111 -5.00 -3.76 -8.57
C LEU A 111 -4.49 -4.93 -7.72
N PRO A 112 -3.91 -4.66 -6.54
CA PRO A 112 -3.57 -5.73 -5.60
C PRO A 112 -4.81 -6.52 -5.18
N VAL A 113 -4.68 -7.82 -5.03
CA VAL A 113 -5.68 -8.64 -4.33
C VAL A 113 -5.88 -8.05 -2.93
N GLY A 114 -7.11 -7.99 -2.45
CA GLY A 114 -7.41 -7.39 -1.15
C GLY A 114 -7.18 -5.87 -1.07
N HIS A 115 -7.21 -5.15 -2.19
CA HIS A 115 -6.95 -3.69 -2.22
C HIS A 115 -7.89 -2.85 -1.33
N TYR A 116 -9.04 -3.38 -0.90
CA TYR A 116 -9.90 -2.73 0.08
C TYR A 116 -9.36 -2.94 1.50
N SER A 117 -8.99 -4.19 1.84
CA SER A 117 -8.38 -4.52 3.13
C SER A 117 -7.03 -3.81 3.31
N LEU A 118 -6.26 -3.67 2.22
CA LEU A 118 -5.02 -2.91 2.19
C LEU A 118 -5.24 -1.46 2.64
N MET A 119 -6.27 -0.78 2.15
CA MET A 119 -6.55 0.62 2.52
C MET A 119 -7.06 0.77 3.96
N ASN A 120 -7.42 -0.33 4.62
CA ASN A 120 -7.89 -0.35 6.00
C ASN A 120 -6.80 -0.73 7.01
N LEU A 121 -5.55 -0.94 6.58
CA LEU A 121 -4.44 -1.20 7.50
C LEU A 121 -4.29 -0.04 8.48
N GLU A 122 -4.21 -0.33 9.78
CA GLU A 122 -4.24 0.68 10.85
C GLU A 122 -3.03 1.65 10.79
N ASN A 123 -1.90 1.17 10.27
CA ASN A 123 -0.69 1.99 10.15
C ASN A 123 -0.67 2.88 8.89
N LEU A 124 -1.74 2.89 8.09
CA LEU A 124 -1.86 3.80 6.95
C LEU A 124 -2.70 5.02 7.31
N ASN A 125 -2.28 6.19 6.84
CA ASN A 125 -3.05 7.41 6.97
C ASN A 125 -3.91 7.62 5.72
N VAL A 126 -5.09 7.00 5.72
CA VAL A 126 -6.06 7.06 4.61
C VAL A 126 -7.29 7.84 5.06
N GLN A 127 -7.72 8.80 4.28
CA GLN A 127 -8.88 9.63 4.56
C GLN A 127 -9.88 9.58 3.40
N GLU A 128 -11.16 9.55 3.74
CA GLU A 128 -12.23 9.66 2.74
C GLU A 128 -12.47 11.13 2.40
N GLU A 129 -12.45 11.43 1.11
CA GLU A 129 -12.78 12.75 0.58
C GLU A 129 -13.89 12.63 -0.46
N MET A 130 -14.79 13.61 -0.49
CA MET A 130 -15.81 13.68 -1.53
C MET A 130 -15.26 14.40 -2.76
N SER A 131 -15.40 13.76 -3.93
CA SER A 131 -15.13 14.41 -5.20
C SER A 131 -16.17 15.48 -5.52
N TYR A 132 -15.90 16.31 -6.51
CA TYR A 132 -16.87 17.30 -7.01
C TYR A 132 -18.18 16.66 -7.50
N ASN A 133 -18.14 15.39 -7.92
CA ASN A 133 -19.30 14.63 -8.38
C ASN A 133 -19.95 13.79 -7.26
N TYR A 134 -19.63 14.06 -6.00
CA TYR A 134 -20.13 13.32 -4.82
C TYR A 134 -19.66 11.86 -4.73
N ASP A 135 -18.66 11.45 -5.52
CA ASP A 135 -18.03 10.14 -5.37
C ASP A 135 -17.02 10.16 -4.21
N THR A 136 -17.02 9.12 -3.39
CA THR A 136 -16.02 8.96 -2.32
C THR A 136 -14.68 8.54 -2.90
N MET A 137 -13.63 9.28 -2.57
CA MET A 137 -12.25 8.97 -2.94
C MET A 137 -11.42 8.74 -1.68
N LEU A 138 -10.49 7.79 -1.75
CA LEU A 138 -9.53 7.55 -0.67
C LEU A 138 -8.23 8.31 -0.97
N HIS A 139 -7.96 9.34 -0.16
CA HIS A 139 -6.72 10.11 -0.18
C HIS A 139 -5.72 9.49 0.79
N VAL A 140 -4.50 9.27 0.36
CA VAL A 140 -3.45 8.64 1.14
C VAL A 140 -2.40 9.68 1.50
N TYR A 141 -2.21 9.85 2.79
CA TYR A 141 -1.24 10.77 3.37
C TYR A 141 -0.03 10.03 3.94
N PRO A 142 1.12 10.69 4.10
CA PRO A 142 2.25 10.07 4.78
C PRO A 142 1.88 9.71 6.23
N THR A 143 2.38 8.58 6.68
CA THR A 143 2.20 8.13 8.07
C THR A 143 3.31 8.70 8.93
N ALA A 144 2.93 9.38 10.02
CA ALA A 144 3.89 9.94 10.97
C ALA A 144 4.76 8.83 11.60
N ASN A 145 6.07 9.07 11.69
CA ASN A 145 7.04 8.14 12.28
C ASN A 145 7.11 6.75 11.61
N MET A 146 6.82 6.67 10.31
CA MET A 146 6.97 5.43 9.55
C MET A 146 8.42 4.95 9.57
N ASP A 147 8.62 3.66 9.84
CA ASP A 147 9.94 3.03 9.78
C ASP A 147 10.30 2.68 8.33
N TYR A 148 11.17 3.49 7.74
CA TYR A 148 11.70 3.23 6.39
C TYR A 148 12.96 2.36 6.37
N SER A 149 13.41 1.81 7.51
CA SER A 149 14.57 0.91 7.55
C SER A 149 14.28 -0.44 6.89
N VAL A 150 13.01 -0.82 6.76
CA VAL A 150 12.54 -2.01 6.04
C VAL A 150 12.75 -1.92 4.52
N LEU A 151 12.98 -0.71 3.98
CA LEU A 151 13.28 -0.45 2.57
C LEU A 151 14.79 -0.34 2.37
N THR A 152 15.35 -1.17 1.51
CA THR A 152 16.75 -1.06 1.12
C THR A 152 17.00 0.20 0.29
N SER A 153 18.27 0.61 0.16
CA SER A 153 18.64 1.75 -0.68
C SER A 153 18.27 1.53 -2.15
N GLU A 154 18.37 0.30 -2.64
CA GLU A 154 18.00 -0.02 -4.02
C GLU A 154 16.49 0.06 -4.24
N GLU A 155 15.68 -0.42 -3.29
CA GLU A 155 14.23 -0.30 -3.34
C GLU A 155 13.78 1.17 -3.32
N LYS A 156 14.43 2.03 -2.53
CA LYS A 156 14.19 3.48 -2.54
C LYS A 156 14.52 4.12 -3.90
N ILE A 157 15.60 3.69 -4.56
CA ILE A 157 15.92 4.14 -5.92
C ILE A 157 14.85 3.72 -6.93
N ILE A 158 14.30 2.51 -6.79
CA ILE A 158 13.19 2.05 -7.64
C ILE A 158 11.93 2.89 -7.39
N LEU A 159 11.58 3.11 -6.13
CA LEU A 159 10.45 3.96 -5.76
C LEU A 159 10.59 5.38 -6.31
N ASP A 160 11.77 5.99 -6.17
CA ASP A 160 12.04 7.33 -6.69
C ASP A 160 11.84 7.41 -8.22
N LYS A 161 12.28 6.40 -8.97
CA LYS A 161 12.03 6.33 -10.42
C LYS A 161 10.55 6.27 -10.77
N VAL A 162 9.79 5.43 -10.04
CA VAL A 162 8.33 5.32 -10.24
C VAL A 162 7.62 6.62 -9.87
N ILE A 163 8.04 7.25 -8.78
CA ILE A 163 7.55 8.55 -8.34
C ILE A 163 7.83 9.61 -9.40
N ASP A 164 9.06 9.73 -9.86
CA ASP A 164 9.45 10.74 -10.86
C ASP A 164 8.65 10.61 -12.16
N MET A 165 8.37 9.37 -12.57
CA MET A 165 7.57 9.11 -13.74
C MET A 165 6.10 9.51 -13.57
N PHE A 166 5.48 9.17 -12.43
CA PHE A 166 4.03 9.28 -12.27
C PHE A 166 3.56 10.41 -11.37
N ARG A 167 4.44 11.12 -10.66
CA ARG A 167 4.04 12.16 -9.69
C ARG A 167 3.07 13.19 -10.27
N ASN A 168 3.26 13.58 -11.53
CA ASN A 168 2.43 14.58 -12.20
C ASN A 168 1.24 13.99 -12.98
N TYR A 169 1.10 12.65 -13.04
CA TYR A 169 -0.03 12.01 -13.72
C TYR A 169 -1.30 12.14 -12.89
N LYS A 170 -2.41 12.43 -13.56
CA LYS A 170 -3.75 12.27 -12.97
C LYS A 170 -4.14 10.78 -12.97
N ALA A 171 -5.17 10.43 -12.19
CA ALA A 171 -5.68 9.05 -12.15
C ALA A 171 -6.02 8.50 -13.54
N LYS A 172 -6.66 9.33 -14.40
CA LYS A 172 -6.99 8.94 -15.78
C LYS A 172 -5.75 8.62 -16.60
N ASP A 173 -4.69 9.44 -16.50
CA ASP A 173 -3.49 9.30 -17.30
C ASP A 173 -2.73 8.02 -16.96
N ILE A 174 -2.61 7.69 -15.66
CA ILE A 174 -1.92 6.47 -15.23
C ILE A 174 -2.74 5.20 -15.52
N ILE A 175 -4.08 5.29 -15.51
CA ILE A 175 -4.96 4.20 -15.95
C ILE A 175 -4.73 3.93 -17.45
N GLU A 176 -4.78 4.96 -18.28
CA GLU A 176 -4.55 4.84 -19.73
C GLU A 176 -3.14 4.30 -20.02
N TYR A 177 -2.13 4.78 -19.29
CA TYR A 177 -0.78 4.27 -19.39
C TYR A 177 -0.73 2.77 -19.06
N MET A 178 -1.36 2.33 -17.96
CA MET A 178 -1.41 0.92 -17.53
C MET A 178 -2.16 0.04 -18.53
N HIS A 179 -3.27 0.53 -19.12
CA HIS A 179 -4.06 -0.22 -20.10
C HIS A 179 -3.29 -0.52 -21.39
N ASN A 180 -2.22 0.20 -21.67
CA ASN A 180 -1.34 -0.04 -22.82
C ASN A 180 -0.15 -0.96 -22.48
N GLU A 181 -0.01 -1.42 -21.21
CA GLU A 181 1.01 -2.39 -20.85
C GLU A 181 0.65 -3.80 -21.29
N ARG A 182 1.65 -4.60 -21.69
CA ARG A 182 1.43 -6.00 -22.08
C ARG A 182 0.88 -6.81 -20.93
N ALA A 183 1.29 -6.52 -19.70
CA ALA A 183 0.74 -7.11 -18.50
C ALA A 183 -0.79 -6.98 -18.40
N TYR A 184 -1.34 -5.89 -18.94
CA TYR A 184 -2.78 -5.67 -18.98
C TYR A 184 -3.41 -6.23 -20.27
N THR A 185 -2.83 -5.97 -21.44
CA THR A 185 -3.42 -6.37 -22.74
C THR A 185 -3.35 -7.87 -23.01
N GLU A 186 -2.44 -8.60 -22.36
CA GLU A 186 -2.27 -10.06 -22.51
C GLU A 186 -3.00 -10.88 -21.40
N THR A 187 -3.70 -10.21 -20.47
CA THR A 187 -4.55 -10.85 -19.45
C THR A 187 -6.02 -10.49 -19.66
N LYS A 188 -6.92 -11.32 -19.14
CA LYS A 188 -8.37 -11.08 -19.21
C LYS A 188 -8.87 -10.45 -17.91
N PRO A 189 -10.04 -9.79 -17.93
CA PRO A 189 -10.67 -9.29 -16.71
C PRO A 189 -10.72 -10.36 -15.61
N GLU A 190 -10.41 -9.95 -14.39
CA GLU A 190 -10.35 -10.76 -13.17
C GLU A 190 -9.21 -11.79 -13.10
N GLU A 191 -8.41 -11.98 -14.15
CA GLU A 191 -7.22 -12.83 -14.09
C GLU A 191 -6.10 -12.21 -13.26
N ILE A 192 -5.29 -13.07 -12.65
CA ILE A 192 -4.03 -12.65 -12.02
C ILE A 192 -3.04 -12.23 -13.12
N ILE A 193 -2.40 -11.10 -12.93
CA ILE A 193 -1.36 -10.58 -13.82
C ILE A 193 -0.02 -11.19 -13.38
N PRO A 194 0.56 -12.12 -14.16
CA PRO A 194 1.84 -12.73 -13.80
C PRO A 194 2.99 -11.73 -14.01
N PHE A 195 3.97 -11.74 -13.12
CA PHE A 195 5.14 -10.84 -13.20
C PHE A 195 6.03 -11.10 -14.42
N SER A 196 6.00 -12.29 -15.01
CA SER A 196 6.68 -12.57 -16.27
C SER A 196 6.29 -11.61 -17.39
N LEU A 197 5.05 -11.09 -17.40
CA LEU A 197 4.59 -10.06 -18.34
C LEU A 197 5.16 -8.67 -18.02
N ALA A 198 5.62 -8.43 -16.81
CA ALA A 198 6.28 -7.17 -16.42
C ALA A 198 7.63 -6.97 -17.13
N LYS A 199 8.30 -8.04 -17.58
CA LYS A 199 9.58 -7.94 -18.32
C LYS A 199 9.54 -7.06 -19.58
N LYS A 200 8.36 -6.66 -20.00
CA LYS A 200 8.14 -5.84 -21.20
C LYS A 200 7.41 -4.54 -20.88
N ILE A 201 7.47 -4.07 -19.64
CA ILE A 201 6.92 -2.75 -19.31
C ILE A 201 7.68 -1.66 -20.05
N ARG A 202 6.97 -0.59 -20.36
CA ARG A 202 7.52 0.56 -21.08
C ARG A 202 8.22 1.51 -20.12
N SER A 203 9.30 2.11 -20.57
CA SER A 203 9.94 3.28 -19.95
C SER A 203 10.59 3.10 -18.56
N PHE A 204 11.07 1.90 -18.20
CA PHE A 204 11.85 1.68 -16.98
C PHE A 204 13.19 1.00 -17.23
#